data_dac2f3705222c6f6a22957c2504af029
#
_entry.id   dac2f3705222c6f6a22957c2504af029
#
_cell.length_a   1.000
_cell.length_b   1.000
_cell.length_c   1.000
_cell.angle_alpha   90.00
_cell.angle_beta   90.00
_cell.angle_gamma   90.00
#
_symmetry.space_group_name_H-M   'P 1'
#
loop_
_entity.id
_entity.type
_entity.pdbx_description
1 polymer ?
#
loop_
_entity_poly.entity_id
_entity_poly.type
_entity_poly.pdbx_seq_one_letter_code
_entity_poly.pdbx_strand_id
1 'polypeptide(L)'
;MPVTIDGFGNITTSSGFVRTTGRFYAPNSVVQRVYQQAQSGATHISTASTSESTLPLTATITPVLASSRIMVHFYSMMMYGAASGAWMRTALHRQIGTGSFDVIVGMSGTYPPGPYYGWGYWESSWQPNSCFYFDTPNTVSPLTYQIRYRLSTGSGTNYLVHQSGQYYGWVLTEIAQ
;
A
#
# COMPACT_ATOMS: atom_id res chain seq x y z
N MET A 1 -20.03 29.59 -13.81
CA MET A 1 -20.56 28.23 -13.65
C MET A 1 -21.80 28.33 -12.79
N PRO A 2 -22.94 27.78 -13.17
CA PRO A 2 -24.12 27.79 -12.33
C PRO A 2 -23.93 26.84 -11.15
N VAL A 3 -24.14 27.35 -9.96
CA VAL A 3 -24.28 26.55 -8.73
C VAL A 3 -25.78 26.49 -8.43
N THR A 4 -26.33 25.31 -8.37
CA THR A 4 -27.75 25.13 -8.01
C THR A 4 -27.82 24.55 -6.60
N ILE A 5 -28.55 25.22 -5.73
CA ILE A 5 -28.86 24.71 -4.37
C ILE A 5 -30.34 24.30 -4.41
N ASP A 6 -30.64 23.00 -4.25
CA ASP A 6 -32.03 22.55 -4.14
C ASP A 6 -32.61 22.84 -2.75
N GLY A 7 -33.93 22.67 -2.60
CA GLY A 7 -34.62 22.92 -1.34
C GLY A 7 -34.24 21.99 -0.17
N PHE A 8 -33.37 21.01 -0.42
CA PHE A 8 -32.83 20.10 0.58
C PHE A 8 -31.34 20.41 0.90
N GLY A 9 -30.83 21.53 0.36
CA GLY A 9 -29.44 21.94 0.57
C GLY A 9 -28.41 21.15 -0.25
N ASN A 10 -28.84 20.45 -1.31
CA ASN A 10 -27.92 19.83 -2.25
C ASN A 10 -27.36 20.88 -3.17
N ILE A 11 -26.04 20.92 -3.30
CA ILE A 11 -25.35 21.81 -4.22
C ILE A 11 -24.93 20.97 -5.43
N THR A 12 -25.44 21.32 -6.60
CA THR A 12 -25.01 20.72 -7.86
C THR A 12 -24.14 21.71 -8.61
N THR A 13 -22.95 21.27 -9.00
CA THR A 13 -22.06 22.05 -9.88
C THR A 13 -21.75 21.23 -11.11
N SER A 14 -21.59 21.87 -12.26
CA SER A 14 -21.21 21.22 -13.51
C SER A 14 -19.77 20.67 -13.51
N SER A 15 -19.03 20.82 -12.42
CA SER A 15 -17.60 20.50 -12.35
C SER A 15 -17.19 19.72 -11.10
N GLY A 16 -18.02 18.78 -10.67
CA GLY A 16 -17.51 17.67 -9.89
C GLY A 16 -17.33 17.87 -8.37
N PHE A 17 -18.29 18.48 -7.71
CA PHE A 17 -18.40 18.32 -6.27
C PHE A 17 -19.29 17.11 -5.95
N VAL A 18 -18.80 16.22 -5.10
CA VAL A 18 -19.57 15.08 -4.60
C VAL A 18 -19.97 15.35 -3.15
N ARG A 19 -21.26 15.25 -2.85
CA ARG A 19 -21.76 15.30 -1.48
C ARG A 19 -21.92 13.88 -0.93
N THR A 20 -21.25 13.58 0.17
CA THR A 20 -21.58 12.41 1.00
C THR A 20 -21.73 12.87 2.42
N THR A 21 -22.81 12.45 3.09
CA THR A 21 -23.06 12.72 4.52
C THR A 21 -22.89 14.21 4.93
N GLY A 22 -23.33 15.14 4.09
CA GLY A 22 -23.24 16.58 4.36
C GLY A 22 -21.87 17.22 4.07
N ARG A 23 -20.91 16.48 3.60
CA ARG A 23 -19.59 17.00 3.21
C ARG A 23 -19.46 17.09 1.69
N PHE A 24 -18.75 18.10 1.22
CA PHE A 24 -18.40 18.29 -0.20
C PHE A 24 -16.92 18.01 -0.39
N TYR A 25 -16.62 17.23 -1.40
CA TYR A 25 -15.24 16.95 -1.78
C TYR A 25 -14.99 17.43 -3.20
N ALA A 26 -14.03 18.34 -3.36
CA ALA A 26 -13.54 18.71 -4.68
C ALA A 26 -12.77 17.54 -5.29
N PRO A 27 -12.80 17.38 -6.63
CA PRO A 27 -11.93 16.41 -7.30
C PRO A 27 -10.47 16.59 -6.88
N ASN A 28 -9.77 15.48 -6.68
CA ASN A 28 -8.40 15.41 -6.18
C ASN A 28 -8.17 15.92 -4.75
N SER A 29 -9.25 16.24 -4.00
CA SER A 29 -9.09 16.56 -2.57
C SER A 29 -8.90 15.31 -1.73
N VAL A 30 -8.18 15.46 -0.63
CA VAL A 30 -8.04 14.39 0.38
C VAL A 30 -9.34 14.29 1.16
N VAL A 31 -9.97 13.11 1.10
CA VAL A 31 -11.21 12.79 1.83
C VAL A 31 -10.89 12.35 3.26
N GLN A 32 -9.94 11.42 3.39
CA GLN A 32 -9.47 10.92 4.68
C GLN A 32 -8.05 10.36 4.57
N ARG A 33 -7.40 10.19 5.71
CA ARG A 33 -6.08 9.58 5.81
C ARG A 33 -6.01 8.64 7.01
N VAL A 34 -5.46 7.46 6.81
CA VAL A 34 -5.23 6.45 7.84
C VAL A 34 -3.75 6.20 7.97
N TYR A 35 -3.27 6.17 9.20
CA TYR A 35 -1.90 5.83 9.54
C TYR A 35 -1.88 4.55 10.34
N GLN A 36 -1.01 3.63 9.97
CA GLN A 36 -0.76 2.41 10.71
C GLN A 36 0.75 2.19 10.79
N GLN A 37 1.26 2.11 12.00
CA GLN A 37 2.69 2.00 12.24
C GLN A 37 2.96 0.88 13.26
N ALA A 38 4.05 0.17 13.04
CA ALA A 38 4.62 -0.73 14.01
C ALA A 38 6.12 -0.44 14.19
N GLN A 39 6.62 -0.78 15.34
CA GLN A 39 8.06 -0.81 15.60
C GLN A 39 8.53 -2.25 15.45
N SER A 40 9.63 -2.47 14.76
CA SER A 40 10.25 -3.79 14.76
C SER A 40 10.72 -4.09 16.18
N GLY A 41 10.29 -5.23 16.71
CA GLY A 41 10.77 -5.72 18.00
C GLY A 41 12.26 -6.08 17.95
N ALA A 42 12.67 -6.97 18.83
CA ALA A 42 14.05 -7.50 18.85
C ALA A 42 14.39 -8.35 17.61
N THR A 43 13.38 -8.74 16.82
CA THR A 43 13.53 -9.60 15.65
C THR A 43 13.33 -8.83 14.35
N HIS A 44 14.21 -9.08 13.41
CA HIS A 44 14.10 -8.57 12.05
C HIS A 44 12.95 -9.24 11.30
N ILE A 45 12.30 -8.53 10.40
CA ILE A 45 11.40 -9.13 9.42
C ILE A 45 12.24 -9.56 8.22
N SER A 46 12.45 -10.85 8.06
CA SER A 46 13.35 -11.42 7.07
C SER A 46 12.77 -12.66 6.40
N THR A 47 13.39 -13.08 5.31
CA THR A 47 13.09 -14.37 4.68
C THR A 47 14.34 -14.98 4.06
N ALA A 48 14.41 -16.30 4.12
CA ALA A 48 15.35 -17.15 3.38
C ALA A 48 14.60 -18.05 2.38
N SER A 49 13.29 -17.82 2.20
CA SER A 49 12.39 -18.69 1.44
C SER A 49 12.00 -18.07 0.10
N THR A 50 11.84 -18.93 -0.92
CA THR A 50 11.18 -18.59 -2.19
C THR A 50 9.65 -18.66 -2.10
N SER A 51 9.10 -19.22 -1.02
CA SER A 51 7.67 -19.16 -0.71
C SER A 51 7.30 -17.80 -0.13
N GLU A 52 6.08 -17.36 -0.41
CA GLU A 52 5.60 -16.07 0.09
C GLU A 52 5.42 -16.08 1.61
N SER A 53 5.94 -15.05 2.24
CA SER A 53 5.70 -14.70 3.63
C SER A 53 4.87 -13.41 3.68
N THR A 54 4.10 -13.24 4.74
CA THR A 54 3.23 -12.08 4.95
C THR A 54 3.86 -11.13 5.94
N LEU A 55 3.88 -9.83 5.61
CA LEU A 55 4.22 -8.79 6.58
C LEU A 55 3.13 -8.75 7.66
N PRO A 56 3.48 -8.80 8.96
CA PRO A 56 2.49 -8.86 10.03
C PRO A 56 1.57 -7.63 10.10
N LEU A 57 2.07 -6.46 9.68
CA LEU A 57 1.33 -5.22 9.73
C LEU A 57 0.51 -5.03 8.46
N THR A 58 -0.81 -4.97 8.62
CA THR A 58 -1.78 -4.57 7.60
C THR A 58 -2.34 -3.19 7.87
N ALA A 59 -2.93 -2.55 6.87
CA ALA A 59 -3.66 -1.30 7.05
C ALA A 59 -5.04 -1.39 6.41
N THR A 60 -6.05 -0.83 7.08
CA THR A 60 -7.43 -0.84 6.60
C THR A 60 -7.98 0.57 6.47
N ILE A 61 -8.65 0.84 5.36
CA ILE A 61 -9.39 2.08 5.10
C ILE A 61 -10.79 1.71 4.57
N THR A 62 -11.81 2.42 5.02
CA THR A 62 -13.17 2.30 4.46
C THR A 62 -13.45 3.54 3.62
N PRO A 63 -13.47 3.41 2.28
CA PRO A 63 -13.70 4.57 1.42
C PRO A 63 -15.05 5.21 1.68
N VAL A 64 -15.08 6.54 1.66
CA VAL A 64 -16.31 7.33 1.76
C VAL A 64 -17.01 7.40 0.40
N LEU A 65 -16.23 7.41 -0.69
CA LEU A 65 -16.72 7.49 -2.06
C LEU A 65 -16.31 6.25 -2.84
N ALA A 66 -17.25 5.60 -3.52
CA ALA A 66 -16.94 4.44 -4.36
C ALA A 66 -15.99 4.79 -5.51
N SER A 67 -16.05 6.02 -6.04
CA SER A 67 -15.20 6.49 -7.13
C SER A 67 -13.82 6.96 -6.67
N SER A 68 -13.54 7.00 -5.37
CA SER A 68 -12.24 7.46 -4.86
C SER A 68 -11.08 6.60 -5.31
N ARG A 69 -9.92 7.24 -5.41
CA ARG A 69 -8.62 6.56 -5.47
C ARG A 69 -8.03 6.47 -4.08
N ILE A 70 -7.38 5.35 -3.80
CA ILE A 70 -6.62 5.15 -2.56
C ILE A 70 -5.13 5.23 -2.88
N MET A 71 -4.48 6.26 -2.38
CA MET A 71 -3.03 6.33 -2.38
C MET A 71 -2.52 5.42 -1.26
N VAL A 72 -1.86 4.35 -1.64
CA VAL A 72 -1.25 3.37 -0.73
C VAL A 72 0.23 3.68 -0.64
N HIS A 73 0.69 4.06 0.52
CA HIS A 73 2.10 4.28 0.81
C HIS A 73 2.53 3.37 1.96
N PHE A 74 3.42 2.44 1.67
CA PHE A 74 4.12 1.65 2.66
C PHE A 74 5.54 2.18 2.81
N TYR A 75 6.01 2.36 4.02
CA TYR A 75 7.38 2.74 4.33
C TYR A 75 8.01 1.77 5.32
N SER A 76 9.27 1.47 5.09
CA SER A 76 10.13 0.72 5.99
C SER A 76 11.45 1.48 6.08
N MET A 77 12.04 1.53 7.26
CA MET A 77 13.22 2.36 7.43
C MET A 77 14.43 1.85 6.67
N MET A 78 14.65 0.54 6.65
CA MET A 78 15.85 -0.04 6.04
C MET A 78 15.62 -1.48 5.58
N MET A 79 16.05 -1.78 4.36
CA MET A 79 16.25 -3.14 3.87
C MET A 79 17.71 -3.52 3.88
N TYR A 80 18.01 -4.79 4.05
CA TYR A 80 19.36 -5.30 4.00
C TYR A 80 19.39 -6.64 3.26
N GLY A 81 20.24 -6.75 2.23
CA GLY A 81 20.50 -7.99 1.52
C GLY A 81 21.77 -8.65 2.05
N ALA A 82 21.62 -9.76 2.76
CA ALA A 82 22.76 -10.54 3.25
C ALA A 82 23.17 -11.66 2.32
N ALA A 83 22.38 -11.91 1.25
CA ALA A 83 22.55 -13.02 0.36
C ALA A 83 23.06 -12.57 -1.01
N SER A 84 24.21 -13.10 -1.41
CA SER A 84 24.73 -12.93 -2.76
C SER A 84 23.80 -13.56 -3.80
N GLY A 85 23.36 -12.77 -4.80
CA GLY A 85 22.55 -13.23 -5.90
C GLY A 85 21.08 -13.46 -5.63
N ALA A 86 20.58 -13.25 -4.41
CA ALA A 86 19.16 -13.37 -4.07
C ALA A 86 18.50 -12.00 -3.93
N TRP A 87 17.42 -11.80 -4.65
CA TRP A 87 16.65 -10.55 -4.61
C TRP A 87 15.41 -10.74 -3.75
N MET A 88 15.10 -9.75 -2.90
CA MET A 88 13.81 -9.73 -2.26
C MET A 88 12.76 -9.23 -3.26
N ARG A 89 11.66 -9.96 -3.35
CA ARG A 89 10.48 -9.59 -4.11
C ARG A 89 9.35 -9.27 -3.15
N THR A 90 8.63 -8.21 -3.42
CA THR A 90 7.45 -7.82 -2.65
C THR A 90 6.24 -7.70 -3.57
N ALA A 91 5.05 -7.96 -3.04
CA ALA A 91 3.78 -7.75 -3.71
C ALA A 91 2.83 -7.02 -2.79
N LEU A 92 2.06 -6.10 -3.36
CA LEU A 92 0.95 -5.46 -2.68
C LEU A 92 -0.33 -6.26 -2.93
N HIS A 93 -0.97 -6.67 -1.86
CA HIS A 93 -2.25 -7.37 -1.87
C HIS A 93 -3.33 -6.49 -1.27
N ARG A 94 -4.56 -6.62 -1.77
CA ARG A 94 -5.75 -5.98 -1.25
C ARG A 94 -6.83 -7.01 -0.99
N GLN A 95 -7.53 -6.85 0.13
CA GLN A 95 -8.78 -7.54 0.45
C GLN A 95 -9.92 -6.53 0.45
N ILE A 96 -11.07 -6.87 -0.12
CA ILE A 96 -12.30 -6.09 -0.08
C ILE A 96 -13.27 -6.78 0.89
N GLY A 97 -13.69 -6.08 1.94
CA GLY A 97 -14.55 -6.64 2.99
C GLY A 97 -13.92 -7.85 3.64
N THR A 98 -14.63 -8.99 3.59
CA THR A 98 -14.18 -10.29 4.13
C THR A 98 -13.70 -11.26 3.03
N GLY A 99 -13.50 -10.77 1.80
CA GLY A 99 -13.05 -11.59 0.67
C GLY A 99 -11.61 -12.09 0.80
N SER A 100 -11.07 -12.67 -0.26
CA SER A 100 -9.67 -13.07 -0.35
C SER A 100 -8.75 -11.86 -0.54
N PHE A 101 -7.46 -12.06 -0.28
CA PHE A 101 -6.42 -11.12 -0.66
C PHE A 101 -6.01 -11.35 -2.12
N ASP A 102 -6.28 -10.36 -2.96
CA ASP A 102 -5.88 -10.36 -4.36
C ASP A 102 -4.61 -9.53 -4.57
N VAL A 103 -3.75 -9.98 -5.46
CA VAL A 103 -2.56 -9.21 -5.87
C VAL A 103 -3.01 -8.02 -6.70
N ILE A 104 -2.69 -6.81 -6.28
CA ILE A 104 -2.95 -5.58 -7.06
C ILE A 104 -1.70 -5.02 -7.71
N VAL A 105 -0.53 -5.30 -7.12
CA VAL A 105 0.78 -5.08 -7.74
C VAL A 105 1.63 -6.30 -7.46
N GLY A 106 1.96 -7.06 -8.50
CA GLY A 106 2.48 -8.42 -8.36
C GLY A 106 3.97 -8.57 -8.42
N MET A 107 4.42 -9.67 -7.82
CA MET A 107 5.71 -10.27 -8.09
C MET A 107 5.62 -11.05 -9.39
N SER A 108 6.01 -10.50 -10.54
CA SER A 108 6.07 -11.32 -11.76
C SER A 108 7.33 -12.19 -11.78
N GLY A 109 7.18 -13.40 -12.31
CA GLY A 109 8.23 -14.41 -12.35
C GLY A 109 9.30 -14.21 -13.43
N THR A 110 9.15 -13.23 -14.31
CA THR A 110 10.06 -12.96 -15.43
C THR A 110 10.46 -11.50 -15.47
N TYR A 111 11.70 -11.24 -15.74
CA TYR A 111 12.29 -9.94 -15.98
C TYR A 111 11.74 -9.29 -17.25
N PRO A 112 11.69 -7.97 -17.35
CA PRO A 112 10.79 -6.94 -16.90
C PRO A 112 9.74 -6.59 -17.96
N PRO A 113 8.99 -5.52 -17.94
CA PRO A 113 8.74 -4.43 -17.02
C PRO A 113 7.26 -4.32 -16.60
N GLY A 114 7.03 -4.21 -15.36
CA GLY A 114 5.78 -3.76 -14.80
C GLY A 114 6.09 -2.84 -13.62
N PRO A 115 5.16 -2.16 -12.98
CA PRO A 115 5.43 -1.35 -11.80
C PRO A 115 5.86 -2.27 -10.66
N TYR A 116 7.13 -2.63 -10.68
CA TYR A 116 7.73 -3.49 -9.68
C TYR A 116 8.17 -2.66 -8.49
N TYR A 117 7.66 -3.00 -7.37
CA TYR A 117 8.37 -2.75 -6.13
C TYR A 117 9.30 -3.94 -5.86
N GLY A 118 10.14 -4.26 -6.84
CA GLY A 118 11.22 -5.22 -6.73
C GLY A 118 12.44 -4.49 -6.24
N TRP A 119 12.88 -4.83 -5.05
CA TRP A 119 14.09 -4.26 -4.48
C TRP A 119 15.27 -5.06 -4.96
N GLY A 120 16.21 -4.33 -5.50
CA GLY A 120 17.36 -4.90 -6.16
C GLY A 120 18.31 -5.60 -5.20
N TYR A 121 19.17 -6.35 -5.82
CA TYR A 121 20.37 -6.95 -5.31
C TYR A 121 21.31 -5.89 -4.71
N TRP A 122 21.60 -6.02 -3.42
CA TRP A 122 22.62 -5.25 -2.74
C TRP A 122 23.33 -6.15 -1.74
N GLU A 123 24.56 -6.54 -2.07
CA GLU A 123 25.43 -7.23 -1.13
C GLU A 123 25.74 -6.27 0.02
N SER A 124 25.40 -6.69 1.25
CA SER A 124 25.85 -6.08 2.50
C SER A 124 25.59 -4.57 2.62
N SER A 125 24.54 -4.03 2.01
CA SER A 125 24.21 -2.62 2.12
C SER A 125 22.78 -2.38 2.61
N TRP A 126 22.62 -1.29 3.36
CA TRP A 126 21.35 -0.81 3.86
C TRP A 126 20.71 0.13 2.85
N GLN A 127 19.47 -0.12 2.50
CA GLN A 127 18.74 0.73 1.58
C GLN A 127 17.43 1.21 2.22
N PRO A 128 17.12 2.51 2.17
CA PRO A 128 15.81 3.00 2.55
C PRO A 128 14.77 2.41 1.59
N ASN A 129 13.62 2.04 2.15
CA ASN A 129 12.55 1.43 1.39
C ASN A 129 11.23 2.18 1.58
N SER A 130 10.59 2.47 0.47
CA SER A 130 9.26 3.05 0.45
C SER A 130 8.58 2.63 -0.85
N CYS A 131 7.34 2.17 -0.77
CA CYS A 131 6.54 1.88 -1.94
C CYS A 131 5.27 2.73 -1.98
N PHE A 132 4.85 3.05 -3.18
CA PHE A 132 3.76 3.96 -3.43
C PHE A 132 2.91 3.46 -4.60
N TYR A 133 1.60 3.42 -4.41
CA TYR A 133 0.66 2.94 -5.42
C TYR A 133 -0.67 3.69 -5.35
N PHE A 134 -1.31 3.89 -6.49
CA PHE A 134 -2.69 4.38 -6.58
C PHE A 134 -3.62 3.24 -6.94
N ASP A 135 -4.51 2.89 -6.04
CA ASP A 135 -5.55 1.90 -6.22
C ASP A 135 -6.90 2.56 -6.55
N THR A 136 -7.67 1.92 -7.42
CA THR A 136 -9.04 2.34 -7.78
C THR A 136 -10.02 1.20 -7.49
N PRO A 137 -10.39 1.00 -6.22
CA PRO A 137 -11.14 -0.19 -5.79
C PRO A 137 -12.60 -0.19 -6.20
N ASN A 138 -13.17 0.96 -6.57
CA ASN A 138 -14.56 1.14 -6.98
C ASN A 138 -15.58 0.59 -5.95
N THR A 139 -15.35 0.81 -4.68
CA THR A 139 -16.20 0.32 -3.59
C THR A 139 -16.13 1.21 -2.36
N VAL A 140 -17.17 1.14 -1.52
CA VAL A 140 -17.21 1.71 -0.17
C VAL A 140 -17.03 0.65 0.92
N SER A 141 -16.79 -0.61 0.55
CA SER A 141 -16.46 -1.66 1.51
C SER A 141 -15.07 -1.44 2.10
N PRO A 142 -14.81 -1.90 3.32
CA PRO A 142 -13.46 -1.83 3.91
C PRO A 142 -12.41 -2.49 3.01
N LEU A 143 -11.28 -1.82 2.87
CA LEU A 143 -10.12 -2.28 2.10
C LEU A 143 -8.97 -2.54 3.06
N THR A 144 -8.44 -3.75 3.06
CA THR A 144 -7.25 -4.10 3.83
C THR A 144 -6.08 -4.34 2.90
N TYR A 145 -4.98 -3.65 3.12
CA TYR A 145 -3.74 -3.78 2.36
C TYR A 145 -2.70 -4.55 3.13
N GLN A 146 -1.93 -5.39 2.41
CA GLN A 146 -0.92 -6.26 2.96
C GLN A 146 0.27 -6.38 2.01
N ILE A 147 1.49 -6.37 2.54
CA ILE A 147 2.69 -6.74 1.79
C ILE A 147 2.96 -8.24 1.99
N ARG A 148 3.20 -8.93 0.89
CA ARG A 148 3.84 -10.25 0.90
C ARG A 148 5.22 -10.14 0.28
N TYR A 149 6.13 -10.99 0.72
CA TYR A 149 7.53 -10.95 0.32
C TYR A 149 8.13 -12.35 0.26
N ARG A 150 9.14 -12.52 -0.61
CA ARG A 150 9.91 -13.77 -0.78
C ARG A 150 11.25 -13.47 -1.41
N LEU A 151 12.16 -14.45 -1.43
CA LEU A 151 13.33 -14.39 -2.27
C LEU A 151 13.02 -14.78 -3.72
N SER A 152 13.82 -14.27 -4.67
CA SER A 152 13.77 -14.69 -6.07
C SER A 152 14.43 -16.06 -6.28
N THR A 153 15.44 -16.38 -5.49
CA THR A 153 16.19 -17.63 -5.48
C THR A 153 16.44 -18.06 -4.04
N GLY A 154 16.61 -19.35 -3.79
CA GLY A 154 16.63 -19.94 -2.46
C GLY A 154 17.99 -19.94 -1.75
N SER A 155 18.77 -18.85 -1.78
CA SER A 155 20.03 -18.79 -1.04
C SER A 155 20.13 -17.53 -0.18
N GLY A 156 20.52 -17.72 1.09
CA GLY A 156 20.76 -16.68 2.08
C GLY A 156 19.51 -16.06 2.67
N THR A 157 19.68 -15.06 3.53
CA THR A 157 18.61 -14.37 4.22
C THR A 157 18.61 -12.89 3.85
N ASN A 158 17.47 -12.37 3.40
CA ASN A 158 17.26 -10.95 3.17
C ASN A 158 16.25 -10.40 4.17
N TYR A 159 16.41 -9.14 4.55
CA TYR A 159 15.64 -8.46 5.56
C TYR A 159 14.77 -7.38 4.91
N LEU A 160 13.47 -7.40 5.17
CA LEU A 160 12.53 -6.37 4.75
C LEU A 160 12.53 -5.19 5.72
N VAL A 161 12.60 -5.48 7.01
CA VAL A 161 12.79 -4.51 8.09
C VAL A 161 13.96 -5.00 8.92
N HIS A 162 15.05 -4.29 8.87
CA HIS A 162 16.24 -4.63 9.63
C HIS A 162 16.45 -3.64 10.77
N GLN A 163 17.03 -4.08 11.84
CA GLN A 163 17.26 -3.44 13.12
C GLN A 163 16.07 -3.39 14.08
N SER A 164 16.40 -3.73 15.31
CA SER A 164 15.53 -3.54 16.47
C SER A 164 15.20 -2.06 16.67
N GLY A 165 13.95 -1.79 16.94
CA GLY A 165 13.48 -0.45 17.26
C GLY A 165 13.14 0.44 16.06
N GLN A 166 13.27 -0.05 14.83
CA GLN A 166 12.90 0.73 13.65
C GLN A 166 11.40 0.70 13.39
N TYR A 167 10.88 1.82 12.90
CA TYR A 167 9.48 1.95 12.55
C TYR A 167 9.26 1.61 11.08
N TYR A 168 8.16 0.93 10.81
CA TYR A 168 7.64 0.69 9.48
C TYR A 168 6.12 0.86 9.51
N GLY A 169 5.51 1.16 8.39
CA GLY A 169 4.07 1.41 8.43
C GLY A 169 3.44 1.77 7.10
N TRP A 170 2.20 2.18 7.22
CA TRP A 170 1.32 2.53 6.13
C TRP A 170 0.77 3.94 6.28
N VAL A 171 0.62 4.61 5.15
CA VAL A 171 -0.23 5.78 5.00
C VAL A 171 -1.21 5.47 3.87
N LEU A 172 -2.48 5.36 4.19
CA LEU A 172 -3.56 5.23 3.22
C LEU A 172 -4.27 6.57 3.11
N THR A 173 -4.38 7.11 1.91
CA THR A 173 -5.04 8.39 1.67
C THR A 173 -6.13 8.21 0.63
N GLU A 174 -7.37 8.48 1.00
CA GLU A 174 -8.49 8.53 0.07
C GLU A 174 -8.52 9.89 -0.63
N ILE A 175 -8.61 9.86 -1.96
CA ILE A 175 -8.63 11.03 -2.83
C ILE A 175 -9.90 10.97 -3.67
N ALA A 176 -10.72 12.02 -3.59
CA ALA A 176 -11.92 12.18 -4.40
C ALA A 176 -11.56 12.26 -5.90
N GLN A 177 -12.39 11.62 -6.74
CA GLN A 177 -12.29 11.71 -8.21
C GLN A 177 -13.37 12.62 -8.77
#